data_ba7d461f52af73255b0f079cfa3dccbe
#
_entry.id   ba7d461f52af73255b0f079cfa3dccbe
#
_cell.length_a   1.000
_cell.length_b   1.000
_cell.length_c   1.000
_cell.angle_alpha   90.00
_cell.angle_beta   90.00
_cell.angle_gamma   90.00
#
_symmetry.space_group_name_H-M   'P 1'
#
loop_
_entity.id
_entity.type
_entity.pdbx_description
1 polymer ?
#
loop_
_entity_poly.entity_id
_entity_poly.type
_entity_poly.pdbx_seq_one_letter_code
_entity_poly.pdbx_strand_id
1 'polypeptide(L)'
;MKIAVLVKQVPGSESSLPINESNDWIDESSITYVMNPPDNFALEEALIIKEKIGSGEVVVVSMGPSRVQKVIREGLAKGADRGIHIQEDENIETDPLTISERFTEALKSENFDLILTGLQSDDTGMGQTGVLIGEMLGFSTATLVIETDLKQDKIRVKRELAVSYTHLRAHETY
;
A
#
# COMPACT_ATOMS: atom_id res chain seq x y z
N MET A 1 9.68 -6.19 14.80
CA MET A 1 8.52 -6.29 13.87
C MET A 1 8.97 -5.88 12.49
N LYS A 2 8.61 -6.66 11.47
CA LYS A 2 8.92 -6.36 10.06
C LYS A 2 7.62 -5.95 9.36
N ILE A 3 7.57 -4.73 8.83
CA ILE A 3 6.37 -4.11 8.31
C ILE A 3 6.56 -3.86 6.80
N ALA A 4 5.64 -4.37 5.97
CA ALA A 4 5.55 -3.96 4.57
C ALA A 4 4.57 -2.80 4.42
N VAL A 5 4.93 -1.82 3.60
CA VAL A 5 4.04 -0.74 3.18
C VAL A 5 3.92 -0.80 1.67
N LEU A 6 2.73 -1.10 1.17
CA LEU A 6 2.47 -1.12 -0.26
C LEU A 6 2.15 0.29 -0.72
N VAL A 7 2.90 0.78 -1.69
CA VAL A 7 2.72 2.13 -2.24
C VAL A 7 2.49 2.08 -3.74
N LYS A 8 1.55 2.87 -4.22
CA LYS A 8 1.27 3.03 -5.64
C LYS A 8 1.78 4.38 -6.15
N GLN A 9 2.27 4.39 -7.36
CA GLN A 9 2.51 5.63 -8.08
C GLN A 9 1.28 5.97 -8.91
N VAL A 10 0.74 7.18 -8.73
CA VAL A 10 -0.46 7.68 -9.42
C VAL A 10 -0.18 9.04 -10.06
N PRO A 11 -0.96 9.46 -11.07
CA PRO A 11 -0.94 10.84 -11.53
C PRO A 11 -1.24 11.81 -10.38
N GLY A 12 -0.47 12.88 -10.26
CA GLY A 12 -0.76 13.92 -9.26
C GLY A 12 -2.10 14.61 -9.56
N SER A 13 -2.79 15.06 -8.52
CA SER A 13 -4.12 15.68 -8.62
C SER A 13 -4.19 16.91 -9.54
N GLU A 14 -3.06 17.60 -9.69
CA GLU A 14 -2.94 18.78 -10.57
C GLU A 14 -2.52 18.43 -12.01
N SER A 15 -2.33 17.13 -12.32
CA SER A 15 -1.92 16.71 -13.66
C SER A 15 -3.10 16.78 -14.62
N SER A 16 -2.89 17.39 -15.78
CA SER A 16 -3.79 17.20 -16.92
C SER A 16 -3.62 15.78 -17.43
N LEU A 17 -4.73 15.13 -17.78
CA LEU A 17 -4.77 13.76 -18.31
C LEU A 17 -5.29 13.77 -19.75
N PRO A 18 -4.53 14.31 -20.72
CA PRO A 18 -4.95 14.30 -22.12
C PRO A 18 -4.99 12.86 -22.64
N ILE A 19 -5.94 12.60 -23.53
CA ILE A 19 -5.99 11.32 -24.26
C ILE A 19 -4.94 11.34 -25.37
N ASN A 20 -4.25 10.22 -25.55
CA ASN A 20 -3.24 10.08 -26.61
C ASN A 20 -3.88 10.09 -28.03
N GLU A 21 -3.06 10.18 -29.06
CA GLU A 21 -3.52 10.27 -30.46
C GLU A 21 -4.30 9.02 -30.92
N SER A 22 -4.00 7.85 -30.35
CA SER A 22 -4.71 6.59 -30.65
C SER A 22 -6.07 6.45 -29.97
N ASN A 23 -6.42 7.34 -29.05
CA ASN A 23 -7.65 7.35 -28.25
C ASN A 23 -7.89 6.08 -27.42
N ASP A 24 -6.83 5.39 -27.02
CA ASP A 24 -6.88 4.17 -26.23
C ASP A 24 -6.32 4.33 -24.81
N TRP A 25 -5.55 5.40 -24.55
CA TRP A 25 -4.96 5.69 -23.24
C TRP A 25 -4.72 7.19 -23.05
N ILE A 26 -4.21 7.58 -21.89
CA ILE A 26 -3.76 8.94 -21.62
C ILE A 26 -2.35 9.18 -22.21
N ASP A 27 -2.05 10.41 -22.59
CA ASP A 27 -0.70 10.82 -22.93
C ASP A 27 0.11 11.07 -21.64
N GLU A 28 0.97 10.11 -21.29
CA GLU A 28 1.76 10.14 -20.07
C GLU A 28 2.96 11.11 -20.12
N SER A 29 3.27 11.68 -21.29
CA SER A 29 4.48 12.52 -21.48
C SER A 29 4.49 13.77 -20.61
N SER A 30 3.33 14.31 -20.25
CA SER A 30 3.16 15.53 -19.44
C SER A 30 2.75 15.26 -17.99
N ILE A 31 2.58 13.99 -17.59
CA ILE A 31 2.06 13.64 -16.27
C ILE A 31 3.15 13.71 -15.20
N THR A 32 2.87 14.42 -14.13
CA THR A 32 3.67 14.37 -12.91
C THR A 32 3.15 13.28 -12.01
N TYR A 33 3.92 12.20 -11.88
CA TYR A 33 3.58 11.08 -11.01
C TYR A 33 4.06 11.31 -9.57
N VAL A 34 3.21 10.95 -8.62
CA VAL A 34 3.43 11.07 -7.17
C VAL A 34 3.11 9.75 -6.47
N MET A 35 3.54 9.61 -5.21
CA MET A 35 3.04 8.54 -4.33
C MET A 35 1.55 8.79 -4.05
N ASN A 36 0.75 7.74 -4.15
CA ASN A 36 -0.68 7.80 -3.83
C ASN A 36 -0.89 8.40 -2.42
N PRO A 37 -1.69 9.47 -2.26
CA PRO A 37 -1.84 10.15 -0.98
C PRO A 37 -2.24 9.24 0.19
N PRO A 38 -3.22 8.31 0.07
CA PRO A 38 -3.52 7.36 1.14
C PRO A 38 -2.35 6.48 1.57
N ASP A 39 -1.43 6.14 0.67
CA ASP A 39 -0.28 5.30 0.99
C ASP A 39 0.77 6.04 1.84
N ASN A 40 0.80 7.37 1.78
CA ASN A 40 1.63 8.17 2.68
C ASN A 40 1.21 8.02 4.14
N PHE A 41 -0.09 7.92 4.42
CA PHE A 41 -0.59 7.68 5.78
C PHE A 41 -0.19 6.28 6.26
N ALA A 42 -0.25 5.27 5.39
CA ALA A 42 0.19 3.92 5.70
C ALA A 42 1.71 3.87 6.02
N LEU A 43 2.52 4.60 5.26
CA LEU A 43 3.96 4.70 5.49
C LEU A 43 4.26 5.41 6.81
N GLU A 44 3.61 6.53 7.08
CA GLU A 44 3.78 7.28 8.33
C GLU A 44 3.43 6.40 9.55
N GLU A 45 2.31 5.68 9.48
CA GLU A 45 1.90 4.79 10.56
C GLU A 45 2.91 3.65 10.79
N ALA A 46 3.48 3.08 9.71
CA ALA A 46 4.54 2.07 9.83
C ALA A 46 5.77 2.61 10.57
N LEU A 47 6.18 3.84 10.26
CA LEU A 47 7.32 4.50 10.91
C LEU A 47 7.02 4.80 12.38
N ILE A 48 5.82 5.29 12.70
CA ILE A 48 5.36 5.52 14.08
C ILE A 48 5.36 4.22 14.89
N ILE A 49 4.87 3.12 14.31
CA ILE A 49 4.88 1.80 14.96
C ILE A 49 6.31 1.35 15.23
N LYS A 50 7.21 1.47 14.25
CA LYS A 50 8.63 1.12 14.39
C LYS A 50 9.30 1.95 15.50
N GLU A 51 9.05 3.26 15.55
CA GLU A 51 9.57 4.14 16.60
C GLU A 51 9.08 3.75 17.99
N LYS A 52 7.79 3.46 18.16
CA LYS A 52 7.21 3.02 19.43
C LYS A 52 7.81 1.70 19.94
N ILE A 53 8.16 0.79 19.03
CA ILE A 53 8.78 -0.49 19.36
C ILE A 53 10.29 -0.31 19.67
N GLY A 54 10.93 0.69 19.08
CA GLY A 54 12.36 0.96 19.17
C GLY A 54 13.24 0.00 18.34
N SER A 55 12.63 -0.89 17.55
CA SER A 55 13.34 -1.85 16.70
C SER A 55 12.40 -2.36 15.59
N GLY A 56 12.98 -2.88 14.51
CA GLY A 56 12.21 -3.46 13.40
C GLY A 56 12.66 -2.96 12.04
N GLU A 57 11.96 -3.40 11.00
CA GLU A 57 12.23 -3.04 9.61
C GLU A 57 10.94 -2.55 8.95
N VAL A 58 10.98 -1.40 8.29
CA VAL A 58 9.91 -0.89 7.41
C VAL A 58 10.37 -1.03 5.97
N VAL A 59 9.61 -1.78 5.18
CA VAL A 59 9.92 -2.08 3.77
C VAL A 59 8.85 -1.48 2.88
N VAL A 60 9.23 -0.55 2.02
CA VAL A 60 8.33 0.00 0.99
C VAL A 60 8.30 -0.91 -0.21
N VAL A 61 7.12 -1.28 -0.66
CA VAL A 61 6.93 -2.19 -1.80
C VAL A 61 6.07 -1.49 -2.86
N SER A 62 6.53 -1.48 -4.09
CA SER A 62 5.76 -0.93 -5.22
C SER A 62 5.91 -1.82 -6.44
N MET A 63 4.83 -1.94 -7.23
CA MET A 63 4.80 -2.70 -8.46
C MET A 63 4.57 -1.76 -9.65
N GLY A 64 5.23 -2.05 -10.76
CA GLY A 64 5.07 -1.34 -12.02
C GLY A 64 6.38 -1.13 -12.78
N PRO A 65 6.36 -0.29 -13.83
CA PRO A 65 7.54 -0.01 -14.65
C PRO A 65 8.63 0.73 -13.86
N SER A 66 9.79 0.92 -14.45
CA SER A 66 10.96 1.53 -13.78
C SER A 66 10.68 2.89 -13.13
N ARG A 67 9.68 3.64 -13.60
CA ARG A 67 9.30 4.94 -13.02
C ARG A 67 8.83 4.86 -11.57
N VAL A 68 8.27 3.71 -11.13
CA VAL A 68 7.78 3.55 -9.73
C VAL A 68 8.93 3.52 -8.71
N GLN A 69 10.17 3.34 -9.13
CA GLN A 69 11.34 3.49 -8.24
C GLN A 69 11.41 4.89 -7.60
N LYS A 70 10.78 5.89 -8.21
CA LYS A 70 10.69 7.24 -7.62
C LYS A 70 9.97 7.22 -6.28
N VAL A 71 8.80 6.56 -6.20
CA VAL A 71 8.02 6.49 -4.95
C VAL A 71 8.67 5.58 -3.92
N ILE A 72 9.39 4.54 -4.35
CA ILE A 72 10.21 3.73 -3.43
C ILE A 72 11.31 4.59 -2.79
N ARG A 73 12.06 5.38 -3.60
CA ARG A 73 13.10 6.29 -3.08
C ARG A 73 12.51 7.36 -2.17
N GLU A 74 11.30 7.85 -2.47
CA GLU A 74 10.57 8.77 -1.60
C GLU A 74 10.28 8.13 -0.24
N GLY A 75 9.81 6.89 -0.22
CA GLY A 75 9.59 6.14 1.02
C GLY A 75 10.87 5.92 1.83
N LEU A 76 11.98 5.61 1.16
CA LEU A 76 13.30 5.50 1.82
C LEU A 76 13.75 6.84 2.40
N ALA A 77 13.55 7.94 1.68
CA ALA A 77 13.88 9.29 2.16
C ALA A 77 13.05 9.71 3.38
N LYS A 78 11.83 9.15 3.55
CA LYS A 78 10.96 9.37 4.71
C LYS A 78 11.33 8.50 5.92
N GLY A 79 12.21 7.50 5.77
CA GLY A 79 12.72 6.70 6.89
C GLY A 79 12.46 5.20 6.80
N ALA A 80 11.93 4.69 5.68
CA ALA A 80 11.89 3.26 5.45
C ALA A 80 13.31 2.68 5.28
N ASP A 81 13.51 1.45 5.71
CA ASP A 81 14.83 0.82 5.74
C ASP A 81 15.20 0.17 4.41
N ARG A 82 14.21 -0.33 3.67
CA ARG A 82 14.42 -1.07 2.41
C ARG A 82 13.26 -0.85 1.45
N GLY A 83 13.54 -1.00 0.16
CA GLY A 83 12.55 -0.98 -0.91
C GLY A 83 12.52 -2.28 -1.69
N ILE A 84 11.35 -2.72 -2.09
CA ILE A 84 11.12 -3.82 -3.03
C ILE A 84 10.43 -3.26 -4.27
N HIS A 85 10.99 -3.48 -5.42
CA HIS A 85 10.39 -3.16 -6.70
C HIS A 85 9.97 -4.45 -7.41
N ILE A 86 8.67 -4.62 -7.59
CA ILE A 86 8.12 -5.67 -8.43
C ILE A 86 8.03 -5.10 -9.83
N GLN A 87 9.00 -5.51 -10.68
CA GLN A 87 9.07 -5.00 -12.05
C GLN A 87 7.94 -5.59 -12.87
N GLU A 88 7.09 -4.74 -13.40
CA GLU A 88 6.02 -5.07 -14.34
C GLU A 88 5.96 -4.03 -15.46
N ASP A 89 5.57 -4.47 -16.65
CA ASP A 89 5.45 -3.59 -17.81
C ASP A 89 4.17 -2.75 -17.75
N GLU A 90 4.14 -1.64 -18.50
CA GLU A 90 3.02 -0.70 -18.50
C GLU A 90 1.71 -1.26 -19.07
N ASN A 91 1.77 -2.36 -19.84
CA ASN A 91 0.65 -2.94 -20.60
C ASN A 91 -0.02 -4.15 -19.93
N ILE A 92 0.10 -4.31 -18.62
CA ILE A 92 -0.55 -5.43 -17.92
C ILE A 92 -2.00 -5.10 -17.62
N GLU A 93 -2.88 -6.07 -17.85
CA GLU A 93 -4.24 -6.04 -17.29
C GLU A 93 -4.13 -5.89 -15.76
N THR A 94 -4.58 -4.75 -15.26
CA THR A 94 -4.38 -4.34 -13.86
C THR A 94 -5.64 -4.55 -13.04
N ASP A 95 -6.25 -5.74 -13.11
CA ASP A 95 -7.31 -6.08 -12.17
C ASP A 95 -6.71 -6.34 -10.77
N PRO A 96 -7.49 -6.08 -9.70
CA PRO A 96 -7.00 -6.21 -8.33
C PRO A 96 -6.53 -7.62 -7.97
N LEU A 97 -7.09 -8.66 -8.57
CA LEU A 97 -6.73 -10.05 -8.29
C LEU A 97 -5.32 -10.34 -8.82
N THR A 98 -5.08 -10.07 -10.10
CA THR A 98 -3.76 -10.25 -10.74
C THR A 98 -2.67 -9.44 -10.00
N ILE A 99 -2.97 -8.19 -9.64
CA ILE A 99 -2.06 -7.36 -8.84
C ILE A 99 -1.74 -8.02 -7.50
N SER A 100 -2.76 -8.53 -6.81
CA SER A 100 -2.59 -9.15 -5.50
C SER A 100 -1.80 -10.45 -5.56
N GLU A 101 -1.95 -11.25 -6.61
CA GLU A 101 -1.15 -12.45 -6.85
C GLU A 101 0.34 -12.11 -6.98
N ARG A 102 0.69 -11.05 -7.74
CA ARG A 102 2.07 -10.59 -7.91
C ARG A 102 2.69 -10.10 -6.60
N PHE A 103 1.94 -9.30 -5.83
CA PHE A 103 2.39 -8.89 -4.50
C PHE A 103 2.56 -10.08 -3.57
N THR A 104 1.60 -11.00 -3.53
CA THR A 104 1.65 -12.19 -2.69
C THR A 104 2.89 -13.03 -2.99
N GLU A 105 3.18 -13.26 -4.26
CA GLU A 105 4.38 -14.00 -4.69
C GLU A 105 5.67 -13.34 -4.19
N ALA A 106 5.76 -12.02 -4.29
CA ALA A 106 6.93 -11.28 -3.83
C ALA A 106 7.06 -11.22 -2.31
N LEU A 107 5.93 -11.23 -1.58
CA LEU A 107 5.92 -11.03 -0.13
C LEU A 107 5.97 -12.33 0.68
N LYS A 108 5.51 -13.45 0.13
CA LYS A 108 5.34 -14.73 0.87
C LYS A 108 6.61 -15.25 1.55
N SER A 109 7.80 -14.96 1.00
CA SER A 109 9.09 -15.41 1.55
C SER A 109 9.75 -14.40 2.49
N GLU A 110 9.20 -13.21 2.61
CA GLU A 110 9.79 -12.10 3.35
C GLU A 110 9.49 -12.15 4.87
N ASN A 111 8.53 -12.96 5.30
CA ASN A 111 8.11 -13.12 6.70
C ASN A 111 7.74 -11.78 7.36
N PHE A 112 6.85 -11.02 6.74
CA PHE A 112 6.30 -9.80 7.33
C PHE A 112 5.36 -10.12 8.51
N ASP A 113 5.44 -9.31 9.56
CA ASP A 113 4.52 -9.37 10.70
C ASP A 113 3.25 -8.53 10.46
N LEU A 114 3.38 -7.48 9.65
CA LEU A 114 2.32 -6.52 9.34
C LEU A 114 2.46 -6.02 7.90
N ILE A 115 1.32 -5.86 7.22
CA ILE A 115 1.25 -5.22 5.90
C ILE A 115 0.28 -4.05 6.01
N LEU A 116 0.73 -2.86 5.65
CA LEU A 116 -0.07 -1.65 5.59
C LEU A 116 -0.25 -1.19 4.15
N THR A 117 -1.45 -0.74 3.83
CA THR A 117 -1.80 -0.17 2.53
C THR A 117 -2.64 1.08 2.72
N GLY A 118 -2.62 2.00 1.77
CA GLY A 118 -3.65 3.02 1.68
C GLY A 118 -5.04 2.39 1.46
N LEU A 119 -6.08 3.16 1.70
CA LEU A 119 -7.46 2.70 1.55
C LEU A 119 -7.76 2.32 0.10
N GLN A 120 -7.38 3.19 -0.83
CA GLN A 120 -7.57 3.02 -2.28
C GLN A 120 -6.60 3.94 -3.02
N SER A 121 -6.46 3.73 -4.32
CA SER A 121 -5.69 4.64 -5.17
C SER A 121 -6.55 5.74 -5.78
N ASP A 122 -5.99 6.93 -5.92
CA ASP A 122 -6.69 8.10 -6.47
C ASP A 122 -6.98 7.99 -7.97
N ASP A 123 -6.33 7.03 -8.66
CA ASP A 123 -6.56 6.78 -10.09
C ASP A 123 -7.72 5.80 -10.35
N THR A 124 -7.61 4.55 -9.91
CA THR A 124 -8.61 3.50 -10.20
C THR A 124 -9.60 3.25 -9.07
N GLY A 125 -9.26 3.60 -7.83
CA GLY A 125 -10.17 3.56 -6.69
C GLY A 125 -10.71 2.18 -6.30
N MET A 126 -10.09 1.08 -6.71
CA MET A 126 -10.64 -0.27 -6.51
C MET A 126 -10.73 -0.69 -5.04
N GLY A 127 -9.76 -0.29 -4.19
CA GLY A 127 -9.79 -0.55 -2.73
C GLY A 127 -9.77 -2.03 -2.32
N GLN A 128 -9.35 -2.95 -3.18
CA GLN A 128 -9.45 -4.40 -2.97
C GLN A 128 -8.11 -5.08 -2.72
N THR A 129 -7.03 -4.54 -3.25
CA THR A 129 -5.70 -5.18 -3.28
C THR A 129 -5.22 -5.61 -1.89
N GLY A 130 -5.32 -4.73 -0.88
CA GLY A 130 -4.88 -5.05 0.48
C GLY A 130 -5.63 -6.22 1.12
N VAL A 131 -6.95 -6.31 0.90
CA VAL A 131 -7.79 -7.40 1.41
C VAL A 131 -7.46 -8.71 0.72
N LEU A 132 -7.29 -8.71 -0.60
CA LEU A 132 -6.94 -9.89 -1.38
C LEU A 132 -5.57 -10.45 -0.98
N ILE A 133 -4.55 -9.57 -0.83
CA ILE A 133 -3.22 -9.98 -0.35
C ILE A 133 -3.30 -10.58 1.05
N GLY A 134 -4.07 -9.98 1.95
CA GLY A 134 -4.27 -10.51 3.30
C GLY A 134 -4.84 -11.92 3.28
N GLU A 135 -5.89 -12.16 2.50
CA GLU A 135 -6.48 -13.50 2.33
C GLU A 135 -5.47 -14.49 1.74
N MET A 136 -4.77 -14.12 0.68
CA MET A 136 -3.79 -15.00 0.00
C MET A 136 -2.60 -15.38 0.89
N LEU A 137 -2.19 -14.48 1.79
CA LEU A 137 -1.11 -14.72 2.76
C LEU A 137 -1.60 -15.33 4.09
N GLY A 138 -2.90 -15.49 4.28
CA GLY A 138 -3.48 -15.99 5.53
C GLY A 138 -3.40 -14.98 6.68
N PHE A 139 -3.39 -13.69 6.39
CA PHE A 139 -3.36 -12.61 7.39
C PHE A 139 -4.78 -12.17 7.75
N SER A 140 -4.99 -11.87 9.04
CA SER A 140 -6.20 -11.16 9.45
C SER A 140 -6.21 -9.74 8.87
N THR A 141 -7.33 -9.33 8.26
CA THR A 141 -7.44 -8.03 7.60
C THR A 141 -8.37 -7.07 8.34
N ALA A 142 -8.02 -5.79 8.35
CA ALA A 142 -8.88 -4.72 8.84
C ALA A 142 -8.87 -3.56 7.83
N THR A 143 -10.05 -3.11 7.44
CA THR A 143 -10.25 -2.02 6.48
C THR A 143 -10.77 -0.76 7.16
N LEU A 144 -10.63 0.41 6.50
CA LEU A 144 -11.10 1.70 7.01
C LEU A 144 -10.52 2.03 8.40
N VAL A 145 -9.25 1.68 8.61
CA VAL A 145 -8.56 1.93 9.88
C VAL A 145 -8.21 3.41 9.99
N ILE A 146 -8.59 4.02 11.11
CA ILE A 146 -8.33 5.43 11.43
C ILE A 146 -7.39 5.61 12.62
N GLU A 147 -7.12 4.54 13.38
CA GLU A 147 -6.23 4.56 14.52
C GLU A 147 -5.68 3.16 14.79
N THR A 148 -4.41 3.05 15.13
CA THR A 148 -3.79 1.81 15.60
C THR A 148 -3.25 1.98 17.02
N ASP A 149 -3.36 0.94 17.84
CA ASP A 149 -2.84 0.90 19.20
C ASP A 149 -2.09 -0.41 19.41
N LEU A 150 -0.78 -0.30 19.53
CA LEU A 150 0.09 -1.46 19.74
C LEU A 150 0.04 -1.91 21.20
N LYS A 151 -0.38 -3.14 21.45
CA LYS A 151 -0.47 -3.76 22.77
C LYS A 151 0.35 -5.05 22.81
N GLN A 152 1.52 -5.01 23.43
CA GLN A 152 2.43 -6.16 23.60
C GLN A 152 2.60 -6.95 22.27
N ASP A 153 1.80 -8.00 22.06
CA ASP A 153 1.83 -8.93 20.94
C ASP A 153 0.67 -8.73 19.93
N LYS A 154 -0.18 -7.71 20.11
CA LYS A 154 -1.38 -7.45 19.32
C LYS A 154 -1.47 -6.01 18.86
N ILE A 155 -2.04 -5.82 17.69
CA ILE A 155 -2.45 -4.50 17.19
C ILE A 155 -3.95 -4.39 17.34
N ARG A 156 -4.41 -3.41 18.12
CA ARG A 156 -5.80 -3.00 18.17
C ARG A 156 -6.02 -1.90 17.15
N VAL A 157 -7.04 -2.02 16.36
CA VAL A 157 -7.40 -1.00 15.37
C VAL A 157 -8.77 -0.44 15.64
N LYS A 158 -8.94 0.86 15.36
CA LYS A 158 -10.23 1.53 15.33
C LYS A 158 -10.60 1.73 13.87
N ARG A 159 -11.78 1.27 13.50
CA ARG A 159 -12.30 1.37 12.13
C ARG A 159 -13.40 2.41 12.06
N GLU A 160 -13.40 3.16 10.97
CA GLU A 160 -14.54 4.03 10.63
C GLU A 160 -15.67 3.18 10.02
N LEU A 161 -16.90 3.42 10.49
CA LEU A 161 -18.12 2.86 9.92
C LEU A 161 -19.04 4.01 9.52
N ALA A 162 -20.01 3.75 8.64
CA ALA A 162 -20.91 4.77 8.10
C ALA A 162 -21.67 5.59 9.17
N VAL A 163 -21.85 5.05 10.36
CA VAL A 163 -22.62 5.71 11.46
C VAL A 163 -21.88 5.69 12.81
N SER A 164 -20.83 4.85 12.98
CA SER A 164 -20.14 4.68 14.26
C SER A 164 -18.71 4.18 14.09
N TYR A 165 -18.03 3.98 15.23
CA TYR A 165 -16.71 3.33 15.25
C TYR A 165 -16.81 1.94 15.84
N THR A 166 -15.97 1.01 15.38
CA THR A 166 -15.76 -0.26 16.03
C THR A 166 -14.29 -0.51 16.31
N HIS A 167 -14.01 -1.31 17.34
CA HIS A 167 -12.65 -1.72 17.68
C HIS A 167 -12.50 -3.21 17.41
N LEU A 168 -11.49 -3.57 16.61
CA LEU A 168 -11.11 -4.94 16.34
C LEU A 168 -9.75 -5.25 16.97
N ARG A 169 -9.59 -6.48 17.42
CA ARG A 169 -8.28 -7.02 17.81
C ARG A 169 -7.81 -7.98 16.73
N ALA A 170 -6.53 -7.93 16.40
CA ALA A 170 -5.95 -8.69 15.28
C ALA A 170 -6.00 -10.23 15.41
N HIS A 171 -6.70 -10.80 16.36
CA HIS A 171 -6.90 -12.25 16.52
C HIS A 171 -8.37 -12.65 16.84
N GLU A 172 -9.32 -11.75 16.63
CA GLU A 172 -10.74 -12.10 16.74
C GLU A 172 -11.30 -12.32 15.34
N THR A 173 -11.30 -13.58 14.90
CA THR A 173 -12.13 -14.05 13.79
C THR A 173 -13.56 -14.23 14.32
N TYR A 174 -14.52 -13.55 13.71
CA TYR A 174 -15.94 -13.87 13.83
C TYR A 174 -16.41 -14.60 12.60
#